data_4b069967b11073b500731a716e436cbe
#
_entry.id   4b069967b11073b500731a716e436cbe
#
_cell.length_a   1.000
_cell.length_b   1.000
_cell.length_c   1.000
_cell.angle_alpha   90.00
_cell.angle_beta   90.00
_cell.angle_gamma   90.00
#
_symmetry.space_group_name_H-M   'P 1'
#
loop_
_entity.id
_entity.type
_entity.pdbx_description
1 polymer ?
#
loop_
_entity_poly.entity_id
_entity_poly.type
_entity_poly.pdbx_seq_one_letter_code
_entity_poly.pdbx_strand_id
1 'polypeptide(L)'
;MKVIVVGAGITGVSSAEWLRRDGHDVTLLDPLMPGDAGQTSFGNAGLIARTSVMPVATPALVRKAASMVFDPGAPLFLRWSYLPRLLPWLLPFLGNARLPRLREIAESLSALTFDSTEQHMALARGTAAESFIQIGEYVTLYRDPGDYHGDALWREMRARHNLAPEELDRAALVDRDPHLGPDYTFGTLFSDFGWIVDPGRYVAALFDHYRQQGGAFQQGRVVDIAPGEAPSVTLDGGEVLSADRIVICAGVWSGAMARRLGTGMRLEAERGYHLSMFAPSITPPGPYMVTDAKFVITPMMGFLRAAGVVEFAGIDAAPSAAPPALIEKSLRRVYPKLEFDRCDTWMGRRPTTPDSLPALGSDARAPNVIQAYGGQHVGLTIGPKLGRTVAALVSERGVNLDLAPYAPGRFGR
;
A
#
# COMPACT_ATOMS: atom_id res chain seq x y z
N MET A 1 -25.47 8.50 12.23
CA MET A 1 -25.16 9.61 11.30
C MET A 1 -25.14 9.07 9.90
N LYS A 2 -25.47 9.90 8.91
CA LYS A 2 -25.27 9.60 7.48
C LYS A 2 -23.82 9.88 7.11
N VAL A 3 -23.14 8.89 6.54
CA VAL A 3 -21.72 8.99 6.17
C VAL A 3 -21.52 8.59 4.73
N ILE A 4 -20.81 9.40 3.96
CA ILE A 4 -20.40 9.07 2.60
C ILE A 4 -18.91 8.73 2.61
N VAL A 5 -18.56 7.55 2.10
CA VAL A 5 -17.17 7.11 1.92
C VAL A 5 -16.84 7.15 0.42
N VAL A 6 -15.84 7.95 0.03
CA VAL A 6 -15.42 8.14 -1.36
C VAL A 6 -14.18 7.31 -1.65
N GLY A 7 -14.31 6.34 -2.54
CA GLY A 7 -13.28 5.37 -2.92
C GLY A 7 -13.50 4.02 -2.24
N ALA A 8 -13.55 2.94 -3.03
CA ALA A 8 -13.83 1.57 -2.59
C ALA A 8 -12.64 0.61 -2.75
N GLY A 9 -11.42 1.12 -2.62
CA GLY A 9 -10.24 0.30 -2.35
C GLY A 9 -10.24 -0.22 -0.91
N ILE A 10 -9.18 -0.92 -0.51
CA ILE A 10 -9.09 -1.55 0.83
C ILE A 10 -9.41 -0.57 1.98
N THR A 11 -8.89 0.66 1.95
CA THR A 11 -9.15 1.65 3.01
C THR A 11 -10.62 2.06 3.04
N GLY A 12 -11.24 2.30 1.87
CA GLY A 12 -12.63 2.71 1.80
C GLY A 12 -13.61 1.61 2.21
N VAL A 13 -13.42 0.37 1.73
CA VAL A 13 -14.24 -0.78 2.13
C VAL A 13 -14.09 -1.05 3.63
N SER A 14 -12.86 -0.97 4.16
CA SER A 14 -12.61 -1.12 5.60
C SER A 14 -13.30 -0.02 6.41
N SER A 15 -13.22 1.24 5.96
CA SER A 15 -13.90 2.37 6.62
C SER A 15 -15.41 2.19 6.62
N ALA A 16 -15.98 1.83 5.46
CA ALA A 16 -17.42 1.64 5.31
C ALA A 16 -17.93 0.52 6.22
N GLU A 17 -17.22 -0.62 6.28
CA GLU A 17 -17.61 -1.75 7.12
C GLU A 17 -17.50 -1.43 8.62
N TRP A 18 -16.42 -0.79 9.07
CA TRP A 18 -16.29 -0.40 10.48
C TRP A 18 -17.34 0.65 10.89
N LEU A 19 -17.62 1.63 10.02
CA LEU A 19 -18.68 2.63 10.24
C LEU A 19 -20.06 1.97 10.33
N ARG A 20 -20.36 1.01 9.45
CA ARG A 20 -21.61 0.23 9.48
C ARG A 20 -21.72 -0.56 10.81
N ARG A 21 -20.63 -1.23 11.25
CA ARG A 21 -20.58 -1.94 12.53
C ARG A 21 -20.84 -1.01 13.73
N ASP A 22 -20.44 0.25 13.61
CA ASP A 22 -20.72 1.30 14.61
C ASP A 22 -22.15 1.86 14.52
N GLY A 23 -23.00 1.37 13.61
CA GLY A 23 -24.41 1.76 13.48
C GLY A 23 -24.65 3.04 12.68
N HIS A 24 -23.68 3.48 11.85
CA HIS A 24 -23.89 4.59 10.94
C HIS A 24 -24.61 4.14 9.65
N ASP A 25 -25.35 5.07 9.03
CA ASP A 25 -25.93 4.92 7.69
C ASP A 25 -24.86 5.29 6.67
N VAL A 26 -24.29 4.27 6.00
CA VAL A 26 -23.07 4.45 5.18
C VAL A 26 -23.37 4.22 3.71
N THR A 27 -23.00 5.19 2.87
CA THR A 27 -22.97 5.05 1.41
C THR A 27 -21.52 5.07 0.92
N LEU A 28 -21.07 3.96 0.31
CA LEU A 28 -19.77 3.85 -0.33
C LEU A 28 -19.88 4.25 -1.81
N LEU A 29 -19.00 5.14 -2.28
CA LEU A 29 -18.98 5.64 -3.66
C LEU A 29 -17.66 5.28 -4.35
N ASP A 30 -17.74 4.70 -5.55
CA ASP A 30 -16.56 4.46 -6.42
C ASP A 30 -17.04 4.32 -7.89
N PRO A 31 -16.27 4.77 -8.88
CA PRO A 31 -16.60 4.52 -10.28
C PRO A 31 -16.48 3.05 -10.68
N LEU A 32 -15.77 2.23 -9.92
CA LEU A 32 -15.52 0.81 -10.16
C LEU A 32 -16.11 -0.04 -9.04
N MET A 33 -16.42 -1.29 -9.34
CA MET A 33 -16.77 -2.27 -8.30
C MET A 33 -15.55 -2.55 -7.41
N PRO A 34 -15.74 -2.72 -6.07
CA PRO A 34 -14.65 -3.08 -5.18
C PRO A 34 -13.96 -4.39 -5.59
N GLY A 35 -12.63 -4.38 -5.64
CA GLY A 35 -11.84 -5.50 -6.13
C GLY A 35 -11.54 -5.48 -7.64
N ASP A 36 -12.05 -4.49 -8.39
CA ASP A 36 -11.78 -4.32 -9.81
C ASP A 36 -10.28 -4.08 -10.10
N ALA A 37 -9.82 -4.57 -11.27
CA ALA A 37 -8.44 -4.44 -11.70
C ALA A 37 -7.96 -2.98 -11.92
N GLY A 38 -8.86 -2.02 -12.05
CA GLY A 38 -8.53 -0.59 -12.08
C GLY A 38 -8.13 -0.02 -10.72
N GLN A 39 -8.41 -0.72 -9.62
CA GLN A 39 -8.07 -0.30 -8.26
C GLN A 39 -6.66 -0.76 -7.85
N THR A 40 -5.91 0.11 -7.16
CA THR A 40 -4.54 -0.22 -6.70
C THR A 40 -4.52 -1.42 -5.74
N SER A 41 -5.58 -1.65 -4.98
CA SER A 41 -5.71 -2.79 -4.06
C SER A 41 -5.65 -4.15 -4.79
N PHE A 42 -6.22 -4.27 -6.00
CA PHE A 42 -6.22 -5.48 -6.80
C PHE A 42 -4.82 -6.01 -7.07
N GLY A 43 -3.91 -5.14 -7.47
CA GLY A 43 -2.57 -5.53 -7.90
C GLY A 43 -1.51 -5.51 -6.81
N ASN A 44 -1.91 -5.42 -5.53
CA ASN A 44 -0.97 -5.46 -4.42
C ASN A 44 -0.22 -6.80 -4.36
N ALA A 45 1.01 -6.78 -3.82
CA ALA A 45 1.81 -7.98 -3.59
C ALA A 45 1.18 -8.96 -2.58
N GLY A 46 0.13 -8.56 -1.89
CA GLY A 46 -0.56 -9.37 -0.89
C GLY A 46 0.09 -9.38 0.49
N LEU A 47 1.34 -8.96 0.63
CA LEU A 47 2.07 -9.01 1.89
C LEU A 47 1.45 -8.06 2.94
N ILE A 48 1.15 -8.56 4.15
CA ILE A 48 0.79 -7.77 5.32
C ILE A 48 2.10 -7.39 6.02
N ALA A 49 2.70 -6.30 5.58
CA ALA A 49 4.10 -5.98 5.79
C ALA A 49 4.38 -5.32 7.16
N ARG A 50 4.28 -6.04 8.26
CA ARG A 50 4.60 -5.57 9.64
C ARG A 50 6.01 -4.98 9.75
N THR A 51 6.96 -5.49 8.96
CA THR A 51 8.36 -5.05 8.94
C THR A 51 8.61 -3.79 8.11
N SER A 52 7.60 -3.25 7.43
CA SER A 52 7.73 -2.03 6.63
C SER A 52 7.68 -0.76 7.49
N VAL A 53 8.57 -0.68 8.45
CA VAL A 53 8.69 0.46 9.39
C VAL A 53 9.58 1.59 8.85
N MET A 54 10.35 1.34 7.78
CA MET A 54 11.25 2.36 7.21
C MET A 54 10.56 3.18 6.13
N PRO A 55 10.70 4.53 6.15
CA PRO A 55 10.26 5.36 5.05
C PRO A 55 11.06 5.07 3.77
N VAL A 56 10.47 5.37 2.62
CA VAL A 56 11.14 5.18 1.32
C VAL A 56 12.34 6.12 1.19
N ALA A 57 12.23 7.37 1.65
CA ALA A 57 13.31 8.35 1.61
C ALA A 57 14.39 8.04 2.66
N THR A 58 15.42 7.29 2.28
CA THR A 58 16.60 7.05 3.14
C THR A 58 17.83 7.80 2.61
N PRO A 59 18.81 8.14 3.47
CA PRO A 59 20.06 8.78 3.03
C PRO A 59 20.79 7.95 1.96
N ALA A 60 20.75 6.63 2.06
CA ALA A 60 21.37 5.73 1.10
C ALA A 60 20.67 5.79 -0.27
N LEU A 61 19.32 5.77 -0.27
CA LEU A 61 18.54 5.89 -1.50
C LEU A 61 18.79 7.23 -2.19
N VAL A 62 18.76 8.33 -1.44
CA VAL A 62 18.97 9.69 -2.00
C VAL A 62 20.33 9.82 -2.66
N ARG A 63 21.40 9.26 -2.05
CA ARG A 63 22.74 9.26 -2.67
C ARG A 63 22.80 8.44 -3.96
N LYS A 64 22.05 7.35 -4.06
CA LYS A 64 22.02 6.45 -5.22
C LYS A 64 20.97 6.85 -6.28
N ALA A 65 19.97 7.65 -5.93
CA ALA A 65 18.82 7.93 -6.79
C ALA A 65 19.24 8.49 -8.17
N ALA A 66 20.22 9.41 -8.20
CA ALA A 66 20.68 9.98 -9.46
C ALA A 66 21.29 8.91 -10.39
N SER A 67 22.11 8.00 -9.88
CA SER A 67 22.67 6.91 -10.70
C SER A 67 21.62 5.87 -11.11
N MET A 68 20.64 5.58 -10.20
CA MET A 68 19.58 4.63 -10.49
C MET A 68 18.68 5.04 -11.66
N VAL A 69 18.42 6.34 -11.82
CA VAL A 69 17.55 6.84 -12.90
C VAL A 69 18.21 6.65 -14.29
N PHE A 70 19.53 6.56 -14.34
CA PHE A 70 20.28 6.31 -15.60
C PHE A 70 20.66 4.84 -15.79
N ASP A 71 20.40 3.99 -14.80
CA ASP A 71 20.69 2.55 -14.88
C ASP A 71 19.42 1.78 -15.29
N PRO A 72 19.38 1.20 -16.52
CA PRO A 72 18.23 0.39 -16.97
C PRO A 72 17.98 -0.88 -16.13
N GLY A 73 18.97 -1.29 -15.34
CA GLY A 73 18.87 -2.43 -14.41
C GLY A 73 18.36 -2.05 -13.02
N ALA A 74 18.21 -0.76 -12.72
CA ALA A 74 17.70 -0.30 -11.43
C ALA A 74 16.17 -0.34 -11.38
N PRO A 75 15.58 -0.60 -10.19
CA PRO A 75 14.12 -0.72 -10.02
C PRO A 75 13.40 0.65 -9.92
N LEU A 76 13.99 1.71 -10.46
CA LEU A 76 13.46 3.08 -10.47
C LEU A 76 13.42 3.63 -11.89
N PHE A 77 12.22 3.91 -12.39
CA PHE A 77 11.98 4.46 -13.71
C PHE A 77 11.42 5.88 -13.61
N LEU A 78 11.91 6.79 -14.46
CA LEU A 78 11.44 8.16 -14.53
C LEU A 78 11.15 8.55 -15.98
N ARG A 79 9.93 9.01 -16.24
CA ARG A 79 9.65 9.71 -17.50
C ARG A 79 10.17 11.15 -17.40
N TRP A 80 11.26 11.45 -18.08
CA TRP A 80 11.95 12.75 -17.95
C TRP A 80 11.08 13.97 -18.21
N SER A 81 10.12 13.89 -19.15
CA SER A 81 9.14 14.96 -19.40
C SER A 81 8.21 15.22 -18.20
N TYR A 82 8.12 14.30 -17.26
CA TYR A 82 7.32 14.43 -16.05
C TYR A 82 8.07 15.09 -14.89
N LEU A 83 9.40 15.13 -14.94
CA LEU A 83 10.23 15.65 -13.84
C LEU A 83 9.81 17.04 -13.33
N PRO A 84 9.49 18.05 -14.17
CA PRO A 84 9.08 19.35 -13.67
C PRO A 84 7.80 19.31 -12.80
N ARG A 85 6.88 18.40 -13.11
CA ARG A 85 5.64 18.19 -12.34
C ARG A 85 5.88 17.41 -11.06
N LEU A 86 6.91 16.58 -11.02
CA LEU A 86 7.31 15.79 -9.85
C LEU A 86 8.04 16.63 -8.80
N LEU A 87 8.72 17.72 -9.18
CA LEU A 87 9.56 18.53 -8.29
C LEU A 87 8.87 19.00 -6.99
N PRO A 88 7.60 19.48 -7.02
CA PRO A 88 6.91 19.93 -5.81
C PRO A 88 6.73 18.82 -4.76
N TRP A 89 6.68 17.55 -5.19
CA TRP A 89 6.65 16.38 -4.33
C TRP A 89 8.07 15.89 -3.99
N LEU A 90 8.97 15.89 -4.97
CA LEU A 90 10.31 15.34 -4.85
C LEU A 90 11.17 16.12 -3.85
N LEU A 91 11.11 17.45 -3.83
CA LEU A 91 11.92 18.27 -2.93
C LEU A 91 11.62 17.98 -1.45
N PRO A 92 10.37 17.96 -0.98
CA PRO A 92 10.06 17.51 0.38
C PRO A 92 10.45 16.05 0.65
N PHE A 93 10.29 15.15 -0.34
CA PHE A 93 10.71 13.75 -0.22
C PHE A 93 12.21 13.65 0.10
N LEU A 94 13.06 14.36 -0.64
CA LEU A 94 14.48 14.42 -0.38
C LEU A 94 14.80 15.05 1.00
N GLY A 95 14.02 16.05 1.43
CA GLY A 95 14.15 16.67 2.74
C GLY A 95 13.86 15.74 3.92
N ASN A 96 13.02 14.72 3.73
CA ASN A 96 12.70 13.71 4.74
C ASN A 96 13.79 12.64 4.94
N ALA A 97 14.82 12.58 4.08
CA ALA A 97 15.90 11.60 4.16
C ALA A 97 16.95 11.90 5.25
N ARG A 98 16.70 12.81 6.18
CA ARG A 98 17.58 13.10 7.32
C ARG A 98 17.33 12.14 8.46
N LEU A 99 18.40 11.64 9.12
CA LEU A 99 18.30 10.62 10.17
C LEU A 99 17.29 10.93 11.29
N PRO A 100 17.24 12.14 11.88
CA PRO A 100 16.24 12.43 12.92
C PRO A 100 14.81 12.29 12.38
N ARG A 101 14.53 12.89 11.22
CA ARG A 101 13.20 12.83 10.59
C ARG A 101 12.82 11.42 10.16
N LEU A 102 13.78 10.64 9.66
CA LEU A 102 13.58 9.25 9.31
C LEU A 102 13.14 8.43 10.53
N ARG A 103 13.76 8.63 11.70
CA ARG A 103 13.36 7.93 12.94
C ARG A 103 11.94 8.29 13.38
N GLU A 104 11.56 9.57 13.35
CA GLU A 104 10.19 10.01 13.66
C GLU A 104 9.16 9.35 12.72
N ILE A 105 9.47 9.32 11.40
CA ILE A 105 8.59 8.68 10.41
C ILE A 105 8.51 7.17 10.67
N ALA A 106 9.63 6.51 11.00
CA ALA A 106 9.66 5.08 11.26
C ALA A 106 8.83 4.70 12.49
N GLU A 107 8.88 5.49 13.58
CA GLU A 107 8.01 5.31 14.74
C GLU A 107 6.53 5.42 14.35
N SER A 108 6.19 6.43 13.55
CA SER A 108 4.82 6.62 13.07
C SER A 108 4.37 5.46 12.14
N LEU A 109 5.23 5.00 11.22
CA LEU A 109 4.92 3.84 10.37
C LEU A 109 4.74 2.58 11.20
N SER A 110 5.61 2.34 12.19
CA SER A 110 5.49 1.19 13.09
C SER A 110 4.17 1.20 13.84
N ALA A 111 3.73 2.36 14.35
CA ALA A 111 2.44 2.51 15.01
C ALA A 111 1.25 2.12 14.11
N LEU A 112 1.39 2.20 12.78
CA LEU A 112 0.36 1.76 11.84
C LEU A 112 0.48 0.29 11.42
N THR A 113 1.70 -0.28 11.40
CA THR A 113 1.95 -1.58 10.79
C THR A 113 2.06 -2.73 11.79
N PHE A 114 2.40 -2.47 13.08
CA PHE A 114 2.78 -3.52 14.02
C PHE A 114 1.68 -4.57 14.27
N ASP A 115 0.40 -4.17 14.27
CA ASP A 115 -0.78 -5.02 14.50
C ASP A 115 -1.61 -5.26 13.22
N SER A 116 -0.99 -5.09 12.06
CA SER A 116 -1.71 -5.13 10.78
C SER A 116 -2.38 -6.48 10.50
N THR A 117 -1.76 -7.59 10.88
CA THR A 117 -2.34 -8.92 10.74
C THR A 117 -3.62 -9.05 11.56
N GLU A 118 -3.58 -8.63 12.82
CA GLU A 118 -4.70 -8.63 13.74
C GLU A 118 -5.84 -7.73 13.26
N GLN A 119 -5.50 -6.58 12.65
CA GLN A 119 -6.50 -5.67 12.06
C GLN A 119 -7.19 -6.29 10.84
N HIS A 120 -6.45 -7.00 9.98
CA HIS A 120 -7.03 -7.75 8.87
C HIS A 120 -7.95 -8.88 9.37
N MET A 121 -7.49 -9.66 10.35
CA MET A 121 -8.28 -10.75 10.93
C MET A 121 -9.54 -10.21 11.62
N ALA A 122 -9.46 -9.10 12.35
CA ALA A 122 -10.62 -8.50 13.02
C ALA A 122 -11.66 -7.97 12.01
N LEU A 123 -11.20 -7.40 10.89
CA LEU A 123 -12.09 -6.93 9.83
C LEU A 123 -12.77 -8.09 9.11
N ALA A 124 -12.02 -9.14 8.76
CA ALA A 124 -12.48 -10.26 7.95
C ALA A 124 -13.26 -11.33 8.75
N ARG A 125 -13.18 -11.33 10.07
CA ARG A 125 -13.77 -12.34 10.95
C ARG A 125 -15.25 -12.57 10.64
N GLY A 126 -15.60 -13.84 10.38
CA GLY A 126 -16.97 -14.26 10.09
C GLY A 126 -17.46 -13.85 8.70
N THR A 127 -16.56 -13.44 7.81
CA THR A 127 -16.86 -13.12 6.42
C THR A 127 -16.15 -14.08 5.46
N ALA A 128 -16.56 -14.15 4.19
CA ALA A 128 -15.85 -14.91 3.17
C ALA A 128 -14.39 -14.40 2.93
N ALA A 129 -14.10 -13.16 3.30
CA ALA A 129 -12.76 -12.58 3.17
C ALA A 129 -11.71 -13.26 4.06
N GLU A 130 -12.12 -13.89 5.17
CA GLU A 130 -11.22 -14.59 6.09
C GLU A 130 -10.38 -15.67 5.39
N SER A 131 -10.97 -16.37 4.41
CA SER A 131 -10.31 -17.43 3.64
C SER A 131 -9.15 -16.97 2.76
N PHE A 132 -9.02 -15.67 2.50
CA PHE A 132 -7.91 -15.09 1.72
C PHE A 132 -6.71 -14.72 2.56
N ILE A 133 -6.79 -14.76 3.90
CA ILE A 133 -5.69 -14.45 4.81
C ILE A 133 -4.92 -15.74 5.08
N GLN A 134 -3.60 -15.70 4.83
CA GLN A 134 -2.68 -16.77 5.20
C GLN A 134 -1.70 -16.25 6.24
N ILE A 135 -1.30 -17.14 7.15
CA ILE A 135 -0.26 -16.86 8.16
C ILE A 135 0.86 -17.90 7.99
N GLY A 136 2.08 -17.44 8.01
CA GLY A 136 3.25 -18.28 7.84
C GLY A 136 4.55 -17.50 7.88
N GLU A 137 5.50 -17.91 7.08
CA GLU A 137 6.84 -17.34 7.03
C GLU A 137 6.99 -16.33 5.87
N TYR A 138 7.78 -15.32 6.13
CA TYR A 138 8.20 -14.33 5.14
C TYR A 138 9.72 -14.25 5.10
N VAL A 139 10.30 -14.43 3.93
CA VAL A 139 11.75 -14.40 3.73
C VAL A 139 12.18 -13.18 2.92
N THR A 140 13.24 -12.52 3.38
CA THR A 140 13.94 -11.50 2.58
C THR A 140 15.21 -12.12 2.02
N LEU A 141 15.35 -12.13 0.70
CA LEU A 141 16.50 -12.71 -0.01
C LEU A 141 17.56 -11.64 -0.30
N TYR A 142 18.82 -12.00 -0.05
CA TYR A 142 19.99 -11.18 -0.32
C TYR A 142 20.97 -11.99 -1.19
N ARG A 143 21.71 -11.32 -2.05
CA ARG A 143 22.76 -11.96 -2.85
C ARG A 143 24.00 -12.29 -2.02
N ASP A 144 24.29 -11.46 -1.04
CA ASP A 144 25.45 -11.58 -0.17
C ASP A 144 25.07 -11.20 1.29
N PRO A 145 25.61 -11.89 2.32
CA PRO A 145 25.40 -11.50 3.72
C PRO A 145 25.79 -10.05 4.02
N GLY A 146 26.79 -9.50 3.32
CA GLY A 146 27.23 -8.14 3.45
C GLY A 146 26.18 -7.09 3.09
N ASP A 147 25.25 -7.42 2.18
CA ASP A 147 24.13 -6.56 1.83
C ASP A 147 23.17 -6.35 3.02
N TYR A 148 22.97 -7.38 3.83
CA TYR A 148 22.18 -7.31 5.06
C TYR A 148 22.96 -6.66 6.20
N HIS A 149 24.19 -7.12 6.45
CA HIS A 149 24.99 -6.63 7.57
C HIS A 149 25.46 -5.19 7.37
N GLY A 150 25.60 -4.74 6.12
CA GLY A 150 25.94 -3.35 5.76
C GLY A 150 24.80 -2.35 6.03
N ASP A 151 23.55 -2.79 6.14
CA ASP A 151 22.41 -1.90 6.42
C ASP A 151 22.12 -1.81 7.93
N ALA A 152 23.07 -1.21 8.67
CA ALA A 152 22.95 -1.05 10.12
C ALA A 152 21.70 -0.28 10.54
N LEU A 153 21.27 0.71 9.75
CA LEU A 153 20.08 1.52 10.06
C LEU A 153 18.79 0.68 10.00
N TRP A 154 18.63 -0.17 8.99
CA TRP A 154 17.48 -1.08 8.89
C TRP A 154 17.43 -2.06 10.06
N ARG A 155 18.58 -2.61 10.43
CA ARG A 155 18.68 -3.53 11.57
C ARG A 155 18.36 -2.82 12.89
N GLU A 156 18.91 -1.62 13.11
CA GLU A 156 18.61 -0.79 14.29
C GLU A 156 17.10 -0.54 14.40
N MET A 157 16.45 -0.08 13.32
CA MET A 157 15.03 0.26 13.35
C MET A 157 14.15 -0.97 13.58
N ARG A 158 14.46 -2.11 12.95
CA ARG A 158 13.73 -3.37 13.18
C ARG A 158 13.89 -3.86 14.63
N ALA A 159 15.10 -3.81 15.17
CA ALA A 159 15.36 -4.21 16.55
C ALA A 159 14.58 -3.36 17.57
N ARG A 160 14.46 -2.04 17.35
CA ARG A 160 13.65 -1.14 18.19
C ARG A 160 12.17 -1.55 18.26
N HIS A 161 11.65 -2.18 17.21
CA HIS A 161 10.27 -2.62 17.12
C HIS A 161 10.09 -4.13 17.35
N ASN A 162 11.08 -4.80 17.95
CA ASN A 162 11.08 -6.26 18.19
C ASN A 162 10.85 -7.09 16.92
N LEU A 163 11.40 -6.63 15.80
CA LEU A 163 11.32 -7.29 14.49
C LEU A 163 12.68 -7.88 14.10
N ALA A 164 13.33 -8.60 15.02
CA ALA A 164 14.57 -9.32 14.73
C ALA A 164 14.27 -10.58 13.92
N PRO A 165 14.86 -10.76 12.72
CA PRO A 165 14.69 -11.98 11.94
C PRO A 165 15.64 -13.08 12.38
N GLU A 166 15.30 -14.31 12.02
CA GLU A 166 16.25 -15.41 11.93
C GLU A 166 17.11 -15.23 10.67
N GLU A 167 18.43 -15.40 10.79
CA GLU A 167 19.34 -15.34 9.64
C GLU A 167 19.47 -16.75 9.03
N LEU A 168 19.34 -16.82 7.70
CA LEU A 168 19.43 -18.04 6.92
C LEU A 168 20.65 -17.98 6.01
N ASP A 169 21.52 -18.97 6.12
CA ASP A 169 22.58 -19.21 5.15
C ASP A 169 22.03 -19.88 3.87
N ARG A 170 22.91 -20.12 2.90
CA ARG A 170 22.55 -20.77 1.65
C ARG A 170 21.97 -22.18 1.86
N ALA A 171 22.49 -22.94 2.80
CA ALA A 171 22.03 -24.30 3.05
C ALA A 171 20.59 -24.30 3.60
N ALA A 172 20.32 -23.44 4.58
CA ALA A 172 18.97 -23.26 5.15
C ALA A 172 17.96 -22.73 4.12
N LEU A 173 18.39 -21.86 3.20
CA LEU A 173 17.54 -21.37 2.09
C LEU A 173 17.18 -22.50 1.13
N VAL A 174 18.14 -23.35 0.73
CA VAL A 174 17.91 -24.46 -0.20
C VAL A 174 17.06 -25.57 0.43
N ASP A 175 17.23 -25.83 1.73
CA ASP A 175 16.41 -26.79 2.46
C ASP A 175 14.92 -26.36 2.46
N ARG A 176 14.65 -25.06 2.59
CA ARG A 176 13.29 -24.51 2.55
C ARG A 176 12.71 -24.42 1.13
N ASP A 177 13.54 -24.06 0.16
CA ASP A 177 13.14 -23.93 -1.23
C ASP A 177 14.27 -24.40 -2.18
N PRO A 178 14.25 -25.68 -2.56
CA PRO A 178 15.26 -26.28 -3.45
C PRO A 178 15.33 -25.68 -4.85
N HIS A 179 14.33 -24.89 -5.22
CA HIS A 179 14.25 -24.26 -6.55
C HIS A 179 14.96 -22.91 -6.63
N LEU A 180 15.41 -22.36 -5.48
CA LEU A 180 16.11 -21.07 -5.43
C LEU A 180 17.40 -21.10 -6.25
N GLY A 181 17.54 -20.11 -7.12
CA GLY A 181 18.73 -19.87 -7.93
C GLY A 181 19.99 -19.65 -7.06
N PRO A 182 21.18 -19.92 -7.62
CA PRO A 182 22.45 -19.85 -6.87
C PRO A 182 22.85 -18.43 -6.47
N ASP A 183 22.27 -17.41 -7.06
CA ASP A 183 22.64 -16.00 -6.85
C ASP A 183 22.26 -15.49 -5.43
N TYR A 184 21.34 -16.16 -4.74
CA TYR A 184 20.87 -15.76 -3.41
C TYR A 184 21.48 -16.67 -2.35
N THR A 185 22.45 -16.13 -1.62
CA THR A 185 23.28 -16.91 -0.69
C THR A 185 22.94 -16.65 0.78
N PHE A 186 22.06 -15.66 1.04
CA PHE A 186 21.67 -15.28 2.39
C PHE A 186 20.20 -14.85 2.43
N GLY A 187 19.55 -15.08 3.56
CA GLY A 187 18.16 -14.66 3.79
C GLY A 187 17.91 -14.24 5.23
N THR A 188 16.80 -13.52 5.42
CA THR A 188 16.25 -13.27 6.76
C THR A 188 14.80 -13.72 6.80
N LEU A 189 14.45 -14.51 7.83
CA LEU A 189 13.15 -15.12 8.04
C LEU A 189 12.40 -14.40 9.14
N PHE A 190 11.12 -14.14 8.91
CA PHE A 190 10.16 -13.70 9.91
C PHE A 190 9.03 -14.73 9.99
N SER A 191 8.76 -15.23 11.19
CA SER A 191 7.62 -16.10 11.49
C SER A 191 6.34 -15.30 11.76
N ASP A 192 5.20 -15.96 11.74
CA ASP A 192 3.87 -15.38 12.03
C ASP A 192 3.54 -14.16 11.16
N PHE A 193 3.93 -14.21 9.91
CA PHE A 193 3.71 -13.15 8.94
C PHE A 193 2.43 -13.42 8.13
N GLY A 194 1.63 -12.36 7.92
CA GLY A 194 0.39 -12.46 7.15
C GLY A 194 0.57 -12.08 5.67
N TRP A 195 -0.19 -12.75 4.79
CA TRP A 195 -0.39 -12.28 3.43
C TRP A 195 -1.79 -12.61 2.92
N ILE A 196 -2.23 -11.86 1.91
CA ILE A 196 -3.51 -12.02 1.24
C ILE A 196 -3.28 -12.73 -0.10
N VAL A 197 -3.83 -13.93 -0.26
CA VAL A 197 -3.61 -14.78 -1.44
C VAL A 197 -4.35 -14.33 -2.70
N ASP A 198 -5.27 -13.38 -2.59
CA ASP A 198 -5.90 -12.67 -3.71
C ASP A 198 -6.45 -11.32 -3.21
N PRO A 199 -5.67 -10.24 -3.31
CA PRO A 199 -6.09 -8.93 -2.82
C PRO A 199 -7.37 -8.38 -3.47
N GLY A 200 -7.60 -8.66 -4.76
CA GLY A 200 -8.81 -8.23 -5.45
C GLY A 200 -10.05 -8.91 -4.89
N ARG A 201 -10.03 -10.24 -4.82
CA ARG A 201 -11.15 -11.02 -4.27
C ARG A 201 -11.33 -10.79 -2.77
N TYR A 202 -10.27 -10.53 -2.04
CA TYR A 202 -10.34 -10.15 -0.61
C TYR A 202 -11.16 -8.88 -0.42
N VAL A 203 -10.86 -7.81 -1.18
CA VAL A 203 -11.62 -6.55 -1.11
C VAL A 203 -13.06 -6.75 -1.56
N ALA A 204 -13.30 -7.52 -2.63
CA ALA A 204 -14.64 -7.85 -3.10
C ALA A 204 -15.45 -8.61 -2.03
N ALA A 205 -14.85 -9.60 -1.36
CA ALA A 205 -15.53 -10.37 -0.33
C ALA A 205 -15.87 -9.54 0.92
N LEU A 206 -15.01 -8.59 1.32
CA LEU A 206 -15.33 -7.62 2.37
C LEU A 206 -16.49 -6.71 1.96
N PHE A 207 -16.49 -6.25 0.71
CA PHE A 207 -17.58 -5.44 0.16
C PHE A 207 -18.90 -6.21 0.08
N ASP A 208 -18.88 -7.46 -0.37
CA ASP A 208 -20.07 -8.30 -0.42
C ASP A 208 -20.68 -8.48 0.97
N HIS A 209 -19.85 -8.71 1.98
CA HIS A 209 -20.30 -8.74 3.38
C HIS A 209 -20.93 -7.41 3.80
N TYR A 210 -20.26 -6.27 3.55
CA TYR A 210 -20.79 -4.94 3.83
C TYR A 210 -22.18 -4.75 3.20
N ARG A 211 -22.36 -5.15 1.93
CA ARG A 211 -23.64 -5.08 1.21
C ARG A 211 -24.72 -5.98 1.82
N GLN A 212 -24.37 -7.22 2.13
CA GLN A 212 -25.29 -8.20 2.76
C GLN A 212 -25.78 -7.72 4.13
N GLN A 213 -24.96 -6.95 4.83
CA GLN A 213 -25.31 -6.37 6.13
C GLN A 213 -26.01 -5.00 6.02
N GLY A 214 -26.50 -4.62 4.83
CA GLY A 214 -27.30 -3.42 4.61
C GLY A 214 -26.53 -2.15 4.25
N GLY A 215 -25.20 -2.22 4.03
CA GLY A 215 -24.43 -1.10 3.55
C GLY A 215 -24.84 -0.64 2.15
N ALA A 216 -24.89 0.66 1.87
CA ALA A 216 -25.25 1.20 0.57
C ALA A 216 -24.01 1.39 -0.33
N PHE A 217 -24.14 1.10 -1.61
CA PHE A 217 -23.12 1.41 -2.62
C PHE A 217 -23.77 2.10 -3.82
N GLN A 218 -23.14 3.17 -4.27
CA GLN A 218 -23.50 3.86 -5.50
C GLN A 218 -22.31 3.96 -6.41
N GLN A 219 -22.43 3.44 -7.61
CA GLN A 219 -21.37 3.55 -8.61
C GLN A 219 -21.40 4.96 -9.21
N GLY A 220 -20.26 5.67 -9.14
CA GLY A 220 -20.13 7.04 -9.65
C GLY A 220 -18.79 7.63 -9.30
N ARG A 221 -18.34 8.57 -10.12
CA ARG A 221 -17.09 9.29 -9.90
C ARG A 221 -17.39 10.60 -9.19
N VAL A 222 -16.81 10.78 -8.01
CA VAL A 222 -16.84 12.08 -7.32
C VAL A 222 -15.89 13.05 -8.03
N VAL A 223 -16.42 14.18 -8.49
CA VAL A 223 -15.67 15.23 -9.20
C VAL A 223 -15.50 16.49 -8.36
N ASP A 224 -16.34 16.68 -7.35
CA ASP A 224 -16.24 17.81 -6.42
C ASP A 224 -16.63 17.43 -5.01
N ILE A 225 -16.12 18.20 -4.04
CA ILE A 225 -16.42 18.06 -2.62
C ILE A 225 -16.57 19.46 -2.00
N ALA A 226 -17.71 19.71 -1.38
CA ALA A 226 -17.99 20.95 -0.67
C ALA A 226 -17.98 20.69 0.84
N PRO A 227 -17.03 21.31 1.60
CA PRO A 227 -17.04 21.25 3.05
C PRO A 227 -18.15 22.13 3.63
N GLY A 228 -18.53 21.91 4.88
CA GLY A 228 -19.54 22.71 5.60
C GLY A 228 -20.14 21.94 6.76
N GLU A 229 -21.20 22.47 7.36
CA GLU A 229 -21.97 21.77 8.42
C GLU A 229 -22.62 20.50 7.84
N ALA A 230 -23.16 20.57 6.65
CA ALA A 230 -23.66 19.44 5.84
C ALA A 230 -22.78 19.28 4.60
N PRO A 231 -21.63 18.63 4.70
CA PRO A 231 -20.72 18.48 3.57
C PRO A 231 -21.37 17.64 2.46
N SER A 232 -20.99 17.92 1.21
CA SER A 232 -21.55 17.23 0.05
C SER A 232 -20.48 16.83 -0.97
N VAL A 233 -20.81 15.83 -1.79
CA VAL A 233 -20.04 15.43 -2.96
C VAL A 233 -20.88 15.59 -4.21
N THR A 234 -20.24 15.96 -5.33
CA THR A 234 -20.86 16.02 -6.64
C THR A 234 -20.31 14.90 -7.50
N LEU A 235 -21.18 14.10 -8.09
CA LEU A 235 -20.81 13.05 -9.05
C LEU A 235 -20.62 13.64 -10.46
N ASP A 236 -19.93 12.93 -11.33
CA ASP A 236 -19.67 13.31 -12.73
C ASP A 236 -20.96 13.49 -13.56
N GLY A 237 -22.07 12.83 -13.15
CA GLY A 237 -23.42 13.05 -13.69
C GLY A 237 -24.13 14.30 -13.18
N GLY A 238 -23.52 15.11 -12.30
CA GLY A 238 -24.12 16.32 -11.72
C GLY A 238 -24.98 16.07 -10.47
N GLU A 239 -25.18 14.83 -10.06
CA GLU A 239 -25.89 14.51 -8.82
C GLU A 239 -25.09 14.96 -7.59
N VAL A 240 -25.79 15.59 -6.63
CA VAL A 240 -25.19 16.07 -5.37
C VAL A 240 -25.74 15.26 -4.21
N LEU A 241 -24.83 14.68 -3.44
CA LEU A 241 -25.13 13.88 -2.26
C LEU A 241 -24.58 14.56 -1.00
N SER A 242 -25.44 14.77 0.01
CA SER A 242 -25.07 15.38 1.29
C SER A 242 -25.08 14.34 2.41
N ALA A 243 -24.22 14.54 3.40
CA ALA A 243 -24.10 13.69 4.58
C ALA A 243 -23.69 14.50 5.83
N ASP A 244 -23.73 13.89 7.00
CA ASP A 244 -23.19 14.47 8.24
C ASP A 244 -21.65 14.47 8.24
N ARG A 245 -21.05 13.43 7.63
CA ARG A 245 -19.61 13.26 7.49
C ARG A 245 -19.27 12.70 6.10
N ILE A 246 -18.12 13.13 5.56
CA ILE A 246 -17.53 12.56 4.35
C ILE A 246 -16.18 11.98 4.70
N VAL A 247 -15.86 10.81 4.15
CA VAL A 247 -14.56 10.14 4.28
C VAL A 247 -13.93 10.00 2.89
N ILE A 248 -12.72 10.56 2.70
CA ILE A 248 -11.99 10.48 1.45
C ILE A 248 -10.99 9.33 1.52
N CYS A 249 -11.20 8.29 0.70
CA CYS A 249 -10.37 7.10 0.56
C CYS A 249 -10.02 6.79 -0.90
N ALA A 250 -10.03 7.79 -1.78
CA ALA A 250 -9.93 7.64 -3.24
C ALA A 250 -8.49 7.42 -3.76
N GLY A 251 -7.59 6.86 -2.93
CA GLY A 251 -6.22 6.57 -3.34
C GLY A 251 -5.50 7.80 -3.87
N VAL A 252 -4.85 7.69 -5.03
CA VAL A 252 -4.09 8.81 -5.64
C VAL A 252 -5.00 9.96 -6.09
N TRP A 253 -6.26 9.68 -6.41
CA TRP A 253 -7.24 10.71 -6.81
C TRP A 253 -7.67 11.60 -5.64
N SER A 254 -7.44 11.19 -4.40
CA SER A 254 -7.66 12.01 -3.21
C SER A 254 -6.89 13.33 -3.24
N GLY A 255 -5.75 13.39 -3.94
CA GLY A 255 -4.97 14.63 -4.07
C GLY A 255 -5.72 15.80 -4.74
N ALA A 256 -6.62 15.52 -5.68
CA ALA A 256 -7.47 16.54 -6.29
C ALA A 256 -8.51 17.09 -5.29
N MET A 257 -9.12 16.20 -4.50
CA MET A 257 -10.08 16.55 -3.46
C MET A 257 -9.40 17.33 -2.32
N ALA A 258 -8.22 16.91 -1.89
CA ALA A 258 -7.42 17.62 -0.88
C ALA A 258 -7.09 19.06 -1.28
N ARG A 259 -6.76 19.30 -2.56
CA ARG A 259 -6.54 20.67 -3.07
C ARG A 259 -7.80 21.53 -2.99
N ARG A 260 -8.98 20.96 -3.28
CA ARG A 260 -10.26 21.68 -3.13
C ARG A 260 -10.57 22.06 -1.68
N LEU A 261 -10.21 21.18 -0.75
CA LEU A 261 -10.31 21.44 0.69
C LEU A 261 -9.21 22.39 1.21
N GLY A 262 -8.23 22.75 0.38
CA GLY A 262 -7.12 23.63 0.76
C GLY A 262 -6.13 23.01 1.74
N THR A 263 -6.08 21.68 1.87
CA THR A 263 -5.28 21.00 2.91
C THR A 263 -3.78 20.91 2.60
N GLY A 264 -3.32 21.34 1.43
CA GLY A 264 -1.88 21.35 1.07
C GLY A 264 -1.24 19.98 0.94
N MET A 265 -2.02 18.89 1.02
CA MET A 265 -1.48 17.52 0.92
C MET A 265 -0.79 17.29 -0.43
N ARG A 266 0.45 16.82 -0.38
CA ARG A 266 1.27 16.48 -1.54
C ARG A 266 1.18 14.99 -1.80
N LEU A 267 0.53 14.61 -2.87
CA LEU A 267 0.31 13.21 -3.25
C LEU A 267 0.79 12.98 -4.68
N GLU A 268 1.60 11.93 -4.87
CA GLU A 268 2.12 11.54 -6.17
C GLU A 268 1.70 10.10 -6.52
N ALA A 269 1.59 9.82 -7.83
CA ALA A 269 1.34 8.50 -8.35
C ALA A 269 2.66 7.73 -8.51
N GLU A 270 3.04 6.95 -7.49
CA GLU A 270 4.11 5.98 -7.62
C GLU A 270 3.57 4.74 -8.32
N ARG A 271 3.93 4.58 -9.59
CA ARG A 271 3.44 3.47 -10.41
C ARG A 271 4.24 2.21 -10.08
N GLY A 272 3.51 1.17 -9.68
CA GLY A 272 4.05 -0.16 -9.40
C GLY A 272 3.54 -1.16 -10.42
N TYR A 273 4.33 -2.19 -10.69
CA TYR A 273 4.01 -3.22 -11.67
C TYR A 273 4.00 -4.60 -11.03
N HIS A 274 3.23 -5.51 -11.58
CA HIS A 274 3.35 -6.92 -11.27
C HIS A 274 3.23 -7.83 -12.49
N LEU A 275 3.78 -9.03 -12.33
CA LEU A 275 3.53 -10.19 -13.17
C LEU A 275 2.68 -11.17 -12.38
N SER A 276 1.62 -11.70 -12.98
CA SER A 276 0.83 -12.82 -12.47
C SER A 276 1.01 -14.02 -13.37
N MET A 277 1.65 -15.06 -12.87
CA MET A 277 2.01 -16.28 -13.61
C MET A 277 1.05 -17.40 -13.19
N PHE A 278 0.31 -17.91 -14.14
CA PHE A 278 -0.71 -18.94 -13.92
C PHE A 278 -0.15 -20.33 -14.20
N ALA A 279 -0.61 -21.31 -13.41
CA ALA A 279 -0.09 -22.68 -13.37
C ALA A 279 1.45 -22.73 -13.23
N PRO A 280 2.04 -22.02 -12.22
CA PRO A 280 3.48 -21.99 -12.07
C PRO A 280 4.02 -23.37 -11.66
N SER A 281 5.13 -23.79 -12.28
CA SER A 281 5.81 -25.05 -11.93
C SER A 281 6.50 -25.03 -10.56
N ILE A 282 6.68 -23.81 -10.00
CA ILE A 282 7.31 -23.57 -8.69
C ILE A 282 6.39 -22.65 -7.89
N THR A 283 6.10 -23.06 -6.65
CA THR A 283 5.37 -22.25 -5.68
C THR A 283 6.18 -22.17 -4.40
N PRO A 284 6.66 -20.99 -3.97
CA PRO A 284 7.39 -20.83 -2.72
C PRO A 284 6.51 -21.14 -1.50
N PRO A 285 7.08 -21.53 -0.35
CA PRO A 285 6.32 -21.81 0.87
C PRO A 285 5.65 -20.57 1.47
N GLY A 286 6.14 -19.39 1.14
CA GLY A 286 5.60 -18.11 1.57
C GLY A 286 6.12 -16.95 0.70
N PRO A 287 5.80 -15.70 1.04
CA PRO A 287 6.28 -14.54 0.30
C PRO A 287 7.80 -14.35 0.42
N TYR A 288 8.45 -13.98 -0.68
CA TYR A 288 9.87 -13.65 -0.74
C TYR A 288 10.08 -12.21 -1.21
N MET A 289 10.80 -11.39 -0.42
CA MET A 289 11.28 -10.08 -0.86
C MET A 289 12.66 -10.20 -1.48
N VAL A 290 12.79 -9.82 -2.73
CA VAL A 290 14.04 -9.80 -3.49
C VAL A 290 14.66 -8.42 -3.38
N THR A 291 15.70 -8.28 -2.56
CA THR A 291 16.21 -6.97 -2.11
C THR A 291 16.93 -6.18 -3.19
N ASP A 292 17.68 -6.82 -4.06
CA ASP A 292 18.46 -6.19 -5.13
C ASP A 292 17.56 -5.65 -6.26
N ALA A 293 16.43 -6.32 -6.53
CA ALA A 293 15.49 -5.95 -7.59
C ALA A 293 14.19 -5.32 -7.08
N LYS A 294 14.02 -5.17 -5.77
CA LYS A 294 12.91 -4.45 -5.12
C LYS A 294 11.52 -4.93 -5.55
N PHE A 295 11.31 -6.24 -5.56
CA PHE A 295 9.99 -6.84 -5.76
C PHE A 295 9.74 -7.99 -4.79
N VAL A 296 8.47 -8.29 -4.56
CA VAL A 296 8.00 -9.40 -3.73
C VAL A 296 7.44 -10.49 -4.61
N ILE A 297 7.84 -11.74 -4.35
CA ILE A 297 7.24 -12.94 -4.94
C ILE A 297 6.25 -13.48 -3.91
N THR A 298 4.99 -13.65 -4.28
CA THR A 298 3.94 -14.14 -3.37
C THR A 298 3.19 -15.31 -4.00
N PRO A 299 3.07 -16.44 -3.28
CA PRO A 299 2.16 -17.52 -3.67
C PRO A 299 0.72 -17.03 -3.51
N MET A 300 0.00 -16.94 -4.61
CA MET A 300 -1.39 -16.52 -4.69
C MET A 300 -2.31 -17.72 -4.87
N MET A 301 -3.62 -17.50 -4.81
CA MET A 301 -4.62 -18.55 -5.02
C MET A 301 -4.65 -18.98 -6.51
N GLY A 302 -3.88 -20.01 -6.85
CA GLY A 302 -3.80 -20.58 -8.21
C GLY A 302 -2.83 -19.88 -9.16
N PHE A 303 -2.02 -18.95 -8.68
CA PHE A 303 -0.97 -18.29 -9.47
C PHE A 303 0.17 -17.79 -8.59
N LEU A 304 1.28 -17.41 -9.20
CA LEU A 304 2.41 -16.75 -8.55
C LEU A 304 2.44 -15.28 -8.96
N ARG A 305 2.60 -14.35 -8.00
CA ARG A 305 2.73 -12.92 -8.28
C ARG A 305 4.13 -12.43 -7.97
N ALA A 306 4.72 -11.69 -8.91
CA ALA A 306 5.94 -10.92 -8.69
C ALA A 306 5.61 -9.44 -8.82
N ALA A 307 5.60 -8.69 -7.71
CA ALA A 307 5.11 -7.31 -7.65
C ALA A 307 6.17 -6.37 -7.05
N GLY A 308 6.48 -5.28 -7.74
CA GLY A 308 7.48 -4.32 -7.25
C GLY A 308 7.71 -3.16 -8.19
N VAL A 309 8.93 -2.70 -8.20
CA VAL A 309 9.52 -1.59 -8.95
C VAL A 309 8.75 -0.28 -8.84
N VAL A 310 9.35 0.80 -9.28
CA VAL A 310 8.78 2.15 -9.17
C VAL A 310 8.95 2.89 -10.48
N GLU A 311 7.86 3.52 -10.96
CA GLU A 311 7.92 4.45 -12.08
C GLU A 311 7.20 5.75 -11.75
N PHE A 312 7.84 6.88 -12.03
CA PHE A 312 7.23 8.21 -11.97
C PHE A 312 6.93 8.72 -13.38
N ALA A 313 5.65 8.76 -13.74
CA ALA A 313 5.17 9.18 -15.05
C ALA A 313 3.80 9.90 -14.99
N GLY A 314 3.32 10.18 -13.78
CA GLY A 314 1.98 10.74 -13.53
C GLY A 314 0.86 9.71 -13.61
N ILE A 315 -0.37 10.17 -13.36
CA ILE A 315 -1.55 9.31 -13.22
C ILE A 315 -1.99 8.73 -14.57
N ASP A 316 -1.98 9.56 -15.64
CA ASP A 316 -2.67 9.26 -16.90
C ASP A 316 -1.79 8.61 -17.98
N ALA A 317 -0.48 8.53 -17.76
CA ALA A 317 0.43 7.97 -18.74
C ALA A 317 0.16 6.46 -18.97
N ALA A 318 0.27 6.00 -20.21
CA ALA A 318 0.20 4.58 -20.54
C ALA A 318 1.27 3.77 -19.78
N PRO A 319 1.02 2.49 -19.43
CA PRO A 319 2.02 1.62 -18.84
C PRO A 319 3.27 1.50 -19.71
N SER A 320 4.44 1.39 -19.06
CA SER A 320 5.73 1.19 -19.72
C SER A 320 6.08 -0.31 -19.77
N ALA A 321 6.80 -0.72 -20.82
CA ALA A 321 7.22 -2.13 -20.99
C ALA A 321 8.47 -2.50 -20.16
N ALA A 322 9.34 -1.53 -19.84
CA ALA A 322 10.61 -1.79 -19.17
C ALA A 322 10.44 -2.30 -17.70
N PRO A 323 9.51 -1.76 -16.87
CA PRO A 323 9.37 -2.24 -15.51
C PRO A 323 8.97 -3.74 -15.40
N PRO A 324 7.95 -4.25 -16.09
CA PRO A 324 7.63 -5.68 -16.05
C PRO A 324 8.74 -6.56 -16.63
N ALA A 325 9.45 -6.12 -17.68
CA ALA A 325 10.60 -6.85 -18.21
C ALA A 325 11.76 -6.98 -17.19
N LEU A 326 12.00 -5.94 -16.38
CA LEU A 326 12.98 -6.01 -15.28
C LEU A 326 12.55 -7.01 -14.20
N ILE A 327 11.26 -7.02 -13.81
CA ILE A 327 10.72 -8.01 -12.85
C ILE A 327 10.94 -9.42 -13.40
N GLU A 328 10.58 -9.69 -14.66
CA GLU A 328 10.73 -11.01 -15.27
C GLU A 328 12.20 -11.45 -15.31
N LYS A 329 13.10 -10.59 -15.79
CA LYS A 329 14.55 -10.85 -15.79
C LYS A 329 15.08 -11.19 -14.39
N SER A 330 14.63 -10.47 -13.38
CA SER A 330 15.06 -10.68 -12.00
C SER A 330 14.45 -11.94 -11.39
N LEU A 331 13.20 -12.24 -11.72
CA LEU A 331 12.52 -13.47 -11.30
C LEU A 331 13.22 -14.72 -11.83
N ARG A 332 13.72 -14.68 -13.08
CA ARG A 332 14.52 -15.78 -13.66
C ARG A 332 15.84 -16.03 -12.94
N ARG A 333 16.38 -15.06 -12.21
CA ARG A 333 17.53 -15.28 -11.31
C ARG A 333 17.11 -15.95 -10.00
N VAL A 334 15.92 -15.63 -9.48
CA VAL A 334 15.38 -16.29 -8.27
C VAL A 334 14.99 -17.73 -8.58
N TYR A 335 14.27 -17.94 -9.67
CA TYR A 335 13.78 -19.24 -10.13
C TYR A 335 14.17 -19.51 -11.59
N PRO A 336 15.40 -20.00 -11.85
CA PRO A 336 15.88 -20.23 -13.21
C PRO A 336 15.05 -21.24 -14.03
N LYS A 337 14.39 -22.18 -13.33
CA LYS A 337 13.59 -23.27 -13.93
C LYS A 337 12.08 -23.03 -13.85
N LEU A 338 11.64 -21.82 -13.47
CA LEU A 338 10.22 -21.52 -13.38
C LEU A 338 9.56 -21.54 -14.78
N GLU A 339 8.54 -22.37 -14.90
CA GLU A 339 7.66 -22.45 -16.06
C GLU A 339 6.24 -22.05 -15.64
N PHE A 340 5.45 -21.56 -16.57
CA PHE A 340 4.06 -21.18 -16.37
C PHE A 340 3.32 -21.13 -17.72
N ASP A 341 2.01 -21.36 -17.70
CA ASP A 341 1.20 -21.41 -18.94
C ASP A 341 0.91 -20.02 -19.49
N ARG A 342 0.69 -19.03 -18.62
CA ARG A 342 0.32 -17.67 -18.98
C ARG A 342 0.91 -16.67 -17.97
N CYS A 343 1.29 -15.49 -18.47
CA CYS A 343 1.72 -14.38 -17.64
C CYS A 343 0.95 -13.11 -18.00
N ASP A 344 0.25 -12.55 -17.03
CA ASP A 344 -0.44 -11.27 -17.16
C ASP A 344 0.37 -10.17 -16.48
N THR A 345 0.44 -9.00 -17.12
CA THR A 345 1.08 -7.79 -16.56
C THR A 345 0.03 -6.81 -16.08
N TRP A 346 0.32 -6.12 -15.02
CA TRP A 346 -0.55 -5.08 -14.47
C TRP A 346 0.24 -3.91 -13.93
N MET A 347 -0.38 -2.72 -13.93
CA MET A 347 0.19 -1.49 -13.36
C MET A 347 -0.82 -0.80 -12.46
N GLY A 348 -0.41 -0.46 -11.24
CA GLY A 348 -1.19 0.34 -10.30
C GLY A 348 -0.51 1.64 -9.90
N ARG A 349 -1.30 2.53 -9.31
CA ARG A 349 -0.92 3.88 -8.91
C ARG A 349 -0.93 3.99 -7.39
N ARG A 350 0.22 3.76 -6.75
CA ARG A 350 0.36 3.89 -5.30
C ARG A 350 0.24 5.37 -4.92
N PRO A 351 -0.66 5.72 -3.98
CA PRO A 351 -0.81 7.10 -3.51
C PRO A 351 0.33 7.43 -2.54
N THR A 352 1.39 8.08 -3.01
CA THR A 352 2.63 8.27 -2.23
C THR A 352 2.78 9.70 -1.75
N THR A 353 2.98 9.87 -0.45
CA THR A 353 3.28 11.14 0.22
C THR A 353 4.79 11.33 0.35
N PRO A 354 5.31 12.56 0.43
CA PRO A 354 6.75 12.80 0.53
C PRO A 354 7.41 12.23 1.79
N ASP A 355 6.65 12.11 2.89
CA ASP A 355 7.14 11.61 4.19
C ASP A 355 6.78 10.16 4.46
N SER A 356 6.24 9.44 3.48
CA SER A 356 5.84 8.06 3.64
C SER A 356 4.69 7.81 4.63
N LEU A 357 4.02 8.82 5.16
CA LEU A 357 2.88 8.67 6.08
C LEU A 357 1.55 8.95 5.35
N PRO A 358 0.48 8.19 5.64
CA PRO A 358 -0.83 8.50 5.09
C PRO A 358 -1.37 9.83 5.62
N ALA A 359 -2.37 10.39 4.96
CA ALA A 359 -3.27 11.36 5.56
C ALA A 359 -4.31 10.61 6.40
N LEU A 360 -4.50 11.00 7.65
CA LEU A 360 -5.52 10.43 8.54
C LEU A 360 -6.06 11.51 9.48
N GLY A 361 -7.37 11.76 9.39
CA GLY A 361 -8.07 12.76 10.20
C GLY A 361 -8.72 13.86 9.38
N SER A 362 -9.27 14.87 10.06
CA SER A 362 -9.85 16.07 9.45
C SER A 362 -8.88 17.26 9.51
N ASP A 363 -9.17 18.28 8.77
CA ASP A 363 -8.49 19.58 8.83
C ASP A 363 -9.47 20.65 9.36
N ALA A 364 -8.96 21.64 10.07
CA ALA A 364 -9.79 22.72 10.64
C ALA A 364 -10.64 23.46 9.59
N ARG A 365 -10.21 23.47 8.32
CA ARG A 365 -10.95 24.07 7.18
C ARG A 365 -12.13 23.22 6.72
N ALA A 366 -12.13 21.92 7.05
CA ALA A 366 -13.18 20.97 6.68
C ALA A 366 -13.36 19.92 7.80
N PRO A 367 -13.85 20.32 8.99
CA PRO A 367 -13.90 19.45 10.17
C PRO A 367 -14.81 18.22 9.97
N ASN A 368 -15.81 18.33 9.09
CA ASN A 368 -16.74 17.24 8.78
C ASN A 368 -16.26 16.33 7.61
N VAL A 369 -15.04 16.56 7.11
CA VAL A 369 -14.43 15.75 6.05
C VAL A 369 -13.17 15.06 6.60
N ILE A 370 -13.26 13.74 6.75
CA ILE A 370 -12.13 12.92 7.20
C ILE A 370 -11.34 12.42 5.97
N GLN A 371 -10.04 12.49 6.04
CA GLN A 371 -9.12 12.07 4.98
C GLN A 371 -8.41 10.80 5.45
N ALA A 372 -8.42 9.73 4.64
CA ALA A 372 -7.76 8.46 4.93
C ALA A 372 -7.19 7.85 3.63
N TYR A 373 -6.02 8.32 3.21
CA TYR A 373 -5.35 7.92 1.97
C TYR A 373 -3.84 8.13 2.05
N GLY A 374 -3.10 7.74 1.02
CA GLY A 374 -1.65 7.95 0.98
C GLY A 374 -0.86 6.79 1.58
N GLY A 375 -1.42 5.57 1.58
CA GLY A 375 -0.78 4.38 2.16
C GLY A 375 0.37 3.79 1.33
N GLN A 376 0.74 4.38 0.20
CA GLN A 376 1.88 4.01 -0.63
C GLN A 376 1.92 2.50 -0.95
N HIS A 377 3.10 1.86 -0.72
CA HIS A 377 3.31 0.41 -0.88
C HIS A 377 2.74 -0.41 0.28
N VAL A 378 2.42 0.21 1.43
CA VAL A 378 1.83 -0.46 2.61
C VAL A 378 0.31 -0.24 2.72
N GLY A 379 -0.34 0.30 1.70
CA GLY A 379 -1.77 0.62 1.73
C GLY A 379 -2.68 -0.58 2.03
N LEU A 380 -2.37 -1.77 1.50
CA LEU A 380 -3.08 -3.00 1.87
C LEU A 380 -2.87 -3.30 3.36
N THR A 381 -1.62 -3.28 3.82
CA THR A 381 -1.22 -3.57 5.21
C THR A 381 -1.98 -2.73 6.22
N ILE A 382 -2.03 -1.39 6.02
CA ILE A 382 -2.59 -0.45 6.99
C ILE A 382 -4.08 -0.14 6.77
N GLY A 383 -4.65 -0.52 5.63
CA GLY A 383 -6.03 -0.19 5.24
C GLY A 383 -7.07 -0.52 6.30
N PRO A 384 -7.09 -1.73 6.88
CA PRO A 384 -8.03 -2.09 7.96
C PRO A 384 -7.89 -1.23 9.20
N LYS A 385 -6.66 -0.88 9.62
CA LYS A 385 -6.41 0.00 10.76
C LYS A 385 -6.85 1.43 10.48
N LEU A 386 -6.56 1.95 9.28
CA LEU A 386 -7.06 3.27 8.88
C LEU A 386 -8.59 3.30 8.91
N GLY A 387 -9.26 2.27 8.37
CA GLY A 387 -10.72 2.17 8.39
C GLY A 387 -11.30 2.15 9.80
N ARG A 388 -10.69 1.37 10.71
CA ARG A 388 -11.11 1.33 12.11
C ARG A 388 -10.91 2.67 12.82
N THR A 389 -9.80 3.36 12.53
CA THR A 389 -9.52 4.69 13.07
C THR A 389 -10.52 5.72 12.52
N VAL A 390 -10.84 5.69 11.23
CA VAL A 390 -11.89 6.52 10.63
C VAL A 390 -13.22 6.35 11.35
N ALA A 391 -13.64 5.09 11.60
CA ALA A 391 -14.89 4.83 12.32
C ALA A 391 -14.87 5.38 13.75
N ALA A 392 -13.74 5.27 14.46
CA ALA A 392 -13.60 5.87 15.78
C ALA A 392 -13.70 7.41 15.76
N LEU A 393 -13.06 8.05 14.74
CA LEU A 393 -13.12 9.51 14.56
C LEU A 393 -14.55 10.00 14.27
N VAL A 394 -15.26 9.31 13.35
CA VAL A 394 -16.66 9.66 13.01
C VAL A 394 -17.57 9.47 14.22
N SER A 395 -17.34 8.42 15.01
CA SER A 395 -18.12 8.12 16.24
C SER A 395 -17.65 8.93 17.45
N GLU A 396 -16.72 9.88 17.29
CA GLU A 396 -16.15 10.73 18.33
C GLU A 396 -15.58 9.93 19.53
N ARG A 397 -15.05 8.72 19.24
CA ARG A 397 -14.39 7.86 20.23
C ARG A 397 -12.90 8.14 20.30
N GLY A 398 -12.31 7.89 21.48
CA GLY A 398 -10.86 7.95 21.66
C GLY A 398 -10.11 7.01 20.71
N VAL A 399 -9.03 7.50 20.12
CA VAL A 399 -8.15 6.74 19.24
C VAL A 399 -6.84 6.47 19.97
N ASN A 400 -6.42 5.21 20.06
CA ASN A 400 -5.11 4.85 20.61
C ASN A 400 -4.00 4.97 19.54
N LEU A 401 -3.88 6.15 18.96
CA LEU A 401 -2.90 6.51 17.95
C LEU A 401 -2.68 8.03 18.02
N ASP A 402 -1.44 8.48 18.10
CA ASP A 402 -1.14 9.90 17.88
C ASP A 402 -1.40 10.26 16.42
N LEU A 403 -2.38 11.14 16.17
CA LEU A 403 -2.78 11.54 14.82
C LEU A 403 -1.94 12.69 14.26
N ALA A 404 -1.16 13.39 15.06
CA ALA A 404 -0.39 14.56 14.64
C ALA A 404 0.55 14.27 13.44
N PRO A 405 1.29 13.14 13.40
CA PRO A 405 2.14 12.81 12.26
C PRO A 405 1.39 12.59 10.93
N TYR A 406 0.09 12.26 11.00
CA TYR A 406 -0.74 11.94 9.83
C TYR A 406 -1.68 13.08 9.42
N ALA A 407 -1.61 14.23 10.10
CA ALA A 407 -2.50 15.35 9.85
C ALA A 407 -2.53 15.73 8.36
N PRO A 408 -3.72 15.89 7.73
CA PRO A 408 -3.83 16.23 6.31
C PRO A 408 -3.16 17.55 5.94
N GLY A 409 -3.11 18.52 6.86
CA GLY A 409 -2.51 19.84 6.64
C GLY A 409 -1.00 19.94 6.92
N ARG A 410 -0.29 18.83 7.24
CA ARG A 410 1.11 18.85 7.73
C ARG A 410 2.15 19.37 6.74
N PHE A 411 1.84 19.46 5.46
CA PHE A 411 2.75 20.03 4.44
C PHE A 411 2.54 21.53 4.21
N GLY A 412 1.72 22.18 5.01
CA GLY A 412 1.39 23.59 4.85
C GLY A 412 0.44 23.85 3.67
N ARG A 413 0.39 25.11 3.25
CA ARG A 413 -0.41 25.57 2.08
C ARG A 413 0.31 25.33 0.79
#